data_f9f39bd89be46d19991356f2d5c5242f
#
_entry.id   f9f39bd89be46d19991356f2d5c5242f
#
_cell.length_a   1.000
_cell.length_b   1.000
_cell.length_c   1.000
_cell.angle_alpha   90.00
_cell.angle_beta   90.00
_cell.angle_gamma   90.00
#
_symmetry.space_group_name_H-M   'P 1'
#
loop_
_entity.id
_entity.type
_entity.pdbx_description
1 polymer ?
#
loop_
_entity_poly.entity_id
_entity_poly.type
_entity_poly.pdbx_seq_one_letter_code
_entity_poly.pdbx_strand_id
1 'polypeptide(L)'
;MEISRENILEVLGAIMEPDLKKDIVSANLVEDLVIDDKTISLTVFVSNPAMHARKRMQEALDFNLKRNFGDDIVLKANVTALPADAKASQRKILPEVKNIVAIASGKGGVGKSTITANLAGGLAKAGFKVGIVDADIYGPSMPTMFDVVNDRPTMLDIDGEPKINPVLSYGIKILSIGFFTEQDNAVVWRGPMASKALTQMFTDAHWGELDYLLIDLPPGTGDIHLSLVQTVPLDGAVIVSTPQEVALADARRG
;
A
#
# COMPACT_ATOMS: atom_id res chain seq x y z
N MET A 1 -20.65 29.48 16.67
CA MET A 1 -21.53 29.03 15.56
C MET A 1 -22.70 28.25 16.13
N GLU A 2 -23.85 28.24 15.48
CA GLU A 2 -24.96 27.34 15.83
C GLU A 2 -24.57 25.88 15.53
N ILE A 3 -24.93 24.97 16.44
CA ILE A 3 -24.63 23.54 16.25
C ILE A 3 -25.65 22.98 15.25
N SER A 4 -25.27 22.90 13.98
CA SER A 4 -26.03 22.28 12.91
C SER A 4 -25.16 21.31 12.12
N ARG A 5 -25.78 20.36 11.40
CA ARG A 5 -25.06 19.39 10.57
C ARG A 5 -24.18 20.07 9.53
N GLU A 6 -24.69 21.13 8.90
CA GLU A 6 -23.98 21.87 7.86
C GLU A 6 -22.74 22.59 8.43
N ASN A 7 -22.90 23.29 9.54
CA ASN A 7 -21.81 24.00 10.21
C ASN A 7 -20.73 23.04 10.74
N ILE A 8 -21.12 21.87 11.25
CA ILE A 8 -20.17 20.85 11.68
C ILE A 8 -19.38 20.31 10.48
N LEU A 9 -20.02 19.98 9.37
CA LEU A 9 -19.33 19.52 8.16
C LEU A 9 -18.41 20.60 7.56
N GLU A 10 -18.77 21.86 7.63
CA GLU A 10 -17.89 22.97 7.22
C GLU A 10 -16.63 23.03 8.08
N VAL A 11 -16.77 22.93 9.42
CA VAL A 11 -15.62 22.89 10.34
C VAL A 11 -14.75 21.64 10.11
N LEU A 12 -15.34 20.49 9.88
CA LEU A 12 -14.64 19.24 9.60
C LEU A 12 -13.91 19.28 8.23
N GLY A 13 -14.42 20.05 7.26
CA GLY A 13 -13.77 20.31 5.97
C GLY A 13 -12.44 21.07 6.06
N ALA A 14 -12.12 21.65 7.22
CA ALA A 14 -10.80 22.24 7.47
C ALA A 14 -9.75 21.22 7.94
N ILE A 15 -10.15 19.98 8.26
CA ILE A 15 -9.26 18.94 8.77
C ILE A 15 -8.77 18.08 7.61
N MET A 16 -7.46 18.10 7.36
CA MET A 16 -6.83 17.34 6.29
C MET A 16 -6.47 15.93 6.74
N GLU A 17 -6.74 14.95 5.89
CA GLU A 17 -6.15 13.61 6.01
C GLU A 17 -4.80 13.59 5.27
N PRO A 18 -3.67 13.39 5.99
CA PRO A 18 -2.34 13.61 5.40
C PRO A 18 -2.01 12.68 4.23
N ASP A 19 -2.38 11.40 4.32
CA ASP A 19 -2.03 10.39 3.33
C ASP A 19 -2.85 10.56 2.03
N LEU A 20 -4.11 10.98 2.15
CA LEU A 20 -5.00 11.22 1.01
C LEU A 20 -4.84 12.63 0.43
N LYS A 21 -4.18 13.55 1.15
CA LYS A 21 -4.03 14.98 0.77
C LYS A 21 -5.37 15.66 0.44
N LYS A 22 -6.43 15.25 1.14
CA LYS A 22 -7.78 15.79 1.04
C LYS A 22 -8.32 16.05 2.44
N ASP A 23 -9.30 16.94 2.56
CA ASP A 23 -10.04 17.07 3.80
C ASP A 23 -10.94 15.85 4.06
N ILE A 24 -11.26 15.61 5.34
CA ILE A 24 -11.98 14.40 5.75
C ILE A 24 -13.43 14.35 5.25
N VAL A 25 -14.03 15.48 4.91
CA VAL A 25 -15.40 15.54 4.37
C VAL A 25 -15.39 15.24 2.87
N SER A 26 -14.53 15.92 2.09
CA SER A 26 -14.37 15.67 0.65
C SER A 26 -13.82 14.28 0.34
N ALA A 27 -13.13 13.66 1.30
CA ALA A 27 -12.64 12.29 1.21
C ALA A 27 -13.68 11.24 1.64
N ASN A 28 -14.90 11.65 2.02
CA ASN A 28 -15.96 10.77 2.55
C ASN A 28 -15.52 9.91 3.74
N LEU A 29 -14.73 10.48 4.65
CA LEU A 29 -14.19 9.78 5.82
C LEU A 29 -15.05 9.98 7.08
N VAL A 30 -16.12 10.75 7.01
CA VAL A 30 -17.01 11.05 8.13
C VAL A 30 -18.32 10.31 7.97
N GLU A 31 -18.62 9.44 8.93
CA GLU A 31 -19.89 8.69 8.99
C GLU A 31 -20.56 8.87 10.36
N ASP A 32 -21.82 8.43 10.46
CA ASP A 32 -22.63 8.37 11.70
C ASP A 32 -22.69 9.70 12.49
N LEU A 33 -22.69 10.85 11.78
CA LEU A 33 -22.80 12.15 12.43
C LEU A 33 -24.19 12.32 13.05
N VAL A 34 -24.25 12.27 14.38
CA VAL A 34 -25.43 12.48 15.21
C VAL A 34 -25.20 13.65 16.14
N ILE A 35 -26.19 14.52 16.24
CA ILE A 35 -26.19 15.70 17.11
C ILE A 35 -27.31 15.55 18.12
N ASP A 36 -26.95 15.58 19.40
CA ASP A 36 -27.91 15.55 20.52
C ASP A 36 -27.59 16.68 21.49
N ASP A 37 -28.32 17.77 21.37
CA ASP A 37 -28.07 19.05 22.06
C ASP A 37 -26.62 19.52 21.88
N LYS A 38 -25.79 19.44 22.90
CA LYS A 38 -24.37 19.78 22.88
C LYS A 38 -23.44 18.58 22.66
N THR A 39 -23.99 17.39 22.46
CA THR A 39 -23.20 16.19 22.19
C THR A 39 -23.12 15.95 20.68
N ILE A 40 -21.90 15.89 20.16
CA ILE A 40 -21.60 15.56 18.76
C ILE A 40 -20.96 14.17 18.75
N SER A 41 -21.65 13.21 18.12
CA SER A 41 -21.15 11.85 17.94
C SER A 41 -20.87 11.61 16.47
N LEU A 42 -19.70 11.08 16.12
CA LEU A 42 -19.34 10.77 14.75
C LEU A 42 -18.29 9.66 14.68
N THR A 43 -18.26 8.97 13.55
CA THR A 43 -17.18 8.04 13.17
C THR A 43 -16.31 8.71 12.11
N VAL A 44 -14.98 8.71 12.32
CA VAL A 44 -14.02 9.21 11.33
C VAL A 44 -13.04 8.10 10.97
N PHE A 45 -12.92 7.86 9.67
CA PHE A 45 -11.94 6.93 9.14
C PHE A 45 -10.60 7.61 8.88
N VAL A 46 -9.52 6.89 9.17
CA VAL A 46 -8.15 7.32 8.85
C VAL A 46 -7.49 6.28 7.95
N SER A 47 -6.71 6.72 6.97
CA SER A 47 -5.99 5.84 6.05
C SER A 47 -4.87 5.07 6.76
N ASN A 48 -4.21 5.72 7.73
CA ASN A 48 -3.17 5.11 8.54
C ASN A 48 -3.74 4.55 9.85
N PRO A 49 -3.74 3.21 10.06
CA PRO A 49 -4.31 2.58 11.25
C PRO A 49 -3.46 2.75 12.52
N ALA A 50 -2.26 3.34 12.42
CA ALA A 50 -1.35 3.49 13.55
C ALA A 50 -1.96 4.33 14.67
N MET A 51 -1.65 3.98 15.92
CA MET A 51 -2.23 4.64 17.11
C MET A 51 -1.97 6.15 17.12
N HIS A 52 -0.78 6.59 16.71
CA HIS A 52 -0.43 8.01 16.68
C HIS A 52 -1.26 8.80 15.63
N ALA A 53 -1.58 8.19 14.48
CA ALA A 53 -2.42 8.83 13.46
C ALA A 53 -3.86 8.99 13.95
N ARG A 54 -4.43 7.97 14.60
CA ARG A 54 -5.75 8.04 15.23
C ARG A 54 -5.81 9.11 16.31
N LYS A 55 -4.78 9.18 17.17
CA LYS A 55 -4.70 10.18 18.24
C LYS A 55 -4.62 11.60 17.68
N ARG A 56 -3.78 11.83 16.65
CA ARG A 56 -3.71 13.13 15.96
C ARG A 56 -5.06 13.56 15.38
N MET A 57 -5.76 12.64 14.72
CA MET A 57 -7.09 12.92 14.18
C MET A 57 -8.07 13.27 15.28
N GLN A 58 -8.06 12.53 16.39
CA GLN A 58 -8.93 12.80 17.53
C GLN A 58 -8.66 14.18 18.17
N GLU A 59 -7.39 14.55 18.32
CA GLU A 59 -6.98 15.87 18.81
C GLU A 59 -7.39 16.99 17.85
N ALA A 60 -7.27 16.77 16.54
CA ALA A 60 -7.69 17.73 15.51
C ALA A 60 -9.21 17.94 15.51
N LEU A 61 -10.00 16.88 15.67
CA LEU A 61 -11.45 16.95 15.80
C LEU A 61 -11.86 17.75 17.04
N ASP A 62 -11.31 17.40 18.20
CA ASP A 62 -11.61 18.08 19.47
C ASP A 62 -11.26 19.58 19.40
N PHE A 63 -10.07 19.90 18.92
CA PHE A 63 -9.60 21.28 18.77
C PHE A 63 -10.47 22.12 17.82
N ASN A 64 -10.77 21.61 16.63
CA ASN A 64 -11.53 22.38 15.64
C ASN A 64 -13.00 22.55 16.04
N LEU A 65 -13.62 21.51 16.60
CA LEU A 65 -15.02 21.58 17.02
C LEU A 65 -15.18 22.49 18.24
N LYS A 66 -14.36 22.36 19.28
CA LYS A 66 -14.41 23.25 20.45
C LYS A 66 -14.12 24.72 20.10
N ARG A 67 -13.15 24.96 19.24
CA ARG A 67 -12.82 26.31 18.78
C ARG A 67 -14.01 27.04 18.12
N ASN A 68 -14.87 26.31 17.40
CA ASN A 68 -15.96 26.89 16.62
C ASN A 68 -17.31 26.88 17.35
N PHE A 69 -17.55 25.89 18.21
CA PHE A 69 -18.84 25.70 18.90
C PHE A 69 -18.78 25.94 20.40
N GLY A 70 -17.58 26.13 20.98
CA GLY A 70 -17.36 26.38 22.40
C GLY A 70 -16.88 25.15 23.16
N ASP A 71 -16.31 25.39 24.35
CA ASP A 71 -15.69 24.33 25.17
C ASP A 71 -16.71 23.43 25.89
N ASP A 72 -17.97 23.82 25.87
CA ASP A 72 -19.07 23.11 26.52
C ASP A 72 -19.70 22.00 25.68
N ILE A 73 -19.22 21.80 24.46
CA ILE A 73 -19.60 20.64 23.62
C ILE A 73 -18.95 19.34 24.11
N VAL A 74 -19.70 18.27 24.02
CA VAL A 74 -19.21 16.91 24.30
C VAL A 74 -18.97 16.17 22.97
N LEU A 75 -17.71 15.90 22.66
CA LEU A 75 -17.34 15.14 21.45
C LEU A 75 -17.21 13.64 21.77
N LYS A 76 -17.97 12.81 21.05
CA LYS A 76 -17.84 11.34 21.03
C LYS A 76 -17.37 10.89 19.65
N ALA A 77 -16.09 11.08 19.38
CA ALA A 77 -15.50 10.68 18.11
C ALA A 77 -14.93 9.25 18.19
N ASN A 78 -15.39 8.38 17.30
CA ASN A 78 -14.81 7.07 17.06
C ASN A 78 -13.85 7.15 15.86
N VAL A 79 -12.53 7.16 16.11
CA VAL A 79 -11.53 7.19 15.05
C VAL A 79 -11.03 5.80 14.77
N THR A 80 -11.34 5.27 13.59
CA THR A 80 -11.02 3.90 13.17
C THR A 80 -10.32 3.87 11.81
N ALA A 81 -9.76 2.71 11.46
CA ALA A 81 -9.11 2.53 10.16
C ALA A 81 -10.13 2.49 9.02
N LEU A 82 -9.81 3.13 7.90
CA LEU A 82 -10.61 3.01 6.69
C LEU A 82 -10.64 1.53 6.24
N PRO A 83 -11.80 0.95 5.91
CA PRO A 83 -11.89 -0.39 5.35
C PRO A 83 -10.98 -0.55 4.11
N ALA A 84 -10.35 -1.70 3.96
CA ALA A 84 -9.36 -1.94 2.90
C ALA A 84 -9.94 -1.70 1.50
N ASP A 85 -11.18 -2.12 1.26
CA ASP A 85 -11.86 -1.94 -0.03
C ASP A 85 -12.10 -0.44 -0.33
N ALA A 86 -12.54 0.34 0.66
CA ALA A 86 -12.75 1.77 0.53
C ALA A 86 -11.43 2.54 0.35
N LYS A 87 -10.37 2.10 1.02
CA LYS A 87 -9.03 2.65 0.85
C LYS A 87 -8.49 2.37 -0.55
N ALA A 88 -8.65 1.15 -1.05
CA ALA A 88 -8.19 0.74 -2.37
C ALA A 88 -8.87 1.55 -3.49
N SER A 89 -10.19 1.71 -3.43
CA SER A 89 -10.96 2.44 -4.47
C SER A 89 -10.60 3.92 -4.60
N GLN A 90 -9.97 4.52 -3.59
CA GLN A 90 -9.49 5.91 -3.64
C GLN A 90 -8.09 6.05 -4.25
N ARG A 91 -7.40 4.96 -4.51
CA ARG A 91 -6.06 4.96 -5.11
C ARG A 91 -6.14 5.24 -6.61
N LYS A 92 -5.14 5.99 -7.12
CA LYS A 92 -4.97 6.21 -8.56
C LYS A 92 -4.31 5.02 -9.25
N ILE A 93 -3.51 4.26 -8.50
CA ILE A 93 -2.76 3.10 -8.98
C ILE A 93 -3.23 1.89 -8.17
N LEU A 94 -3.51 0.77 -8.83
CA LEU A 94 -3.96 -0.49 -8.22
C LEU A 94 -5.27 -0.34 -7.40
N PRO A 95 -6.32 0.28 -7.94
CA PRO A 95 -7.56 0.52 -7.19
C PRO A 95 -8.30 -0.77 -6.80
N GLU A 96 -8.04 -1.88 -7.50
CA GLU A 96 -8.65 -3.19 -7.25
C GLU A 96 -7.84 -4.07 -6.27
N VAL A 97 -6.71 -3.55 -5.74
CA VAL A 97 -5.86 -4.26 -4.80
C VAL A 97 -6.11 -3.75 -3.38
N LYS A 98 -6.58 -4.62 -2.49
CA LYS A 98 -6.96 -4.23 -1.11
C LYS A 98 -5.76 -3.85 -0.26
N ASN A 99 -4.71 -4.68 -0.27
CA ASN A 99 -3.52 -4.49 0.55
C ASN A 99 -2.26 -4.63 -0.29
N ILE A 100 -1.38 -3.64 -0.22
CA ILE A 100 -0.09 -3.62 -0.91
C ILE A 100 1.01 -3.61 0.15
N VAL A 101 1.78 -4.70 0.20
CA VAL A 101 2.79 -4.92 1.25
C VAL A 101 4.16 -5.08 0.62
N ALA A 102 5.10 -4.23 1.00
CA ALA A 102 6.49 -4.35 0.61
C ALA A 102 7.24 -5.33 1.53
N ILE A 103 8.09 -6.17 0.95
CA ILE A 103 9.01 -7.03 1.68
C ILE A 103 10.42 -6.50 1.40
N ALA A 104 11.08 -6.01 2.44
CA ALA A 104 12.36 -5.33 2.36
C ALA A 104 13.42 -5.99 3.25
N SER A 105 14.69 -5.71 2.98
CA SER A 105 15.80 -6.12 3.83
C SER A 105 16.94 -5.14 3.72
N GLY A 106 17.63 -4.86 4.83
CA GLY A 106 18.80 -3.98 4.85
C GLY A 106 20.00 -4.54 4.09
N LYS A 107 20.10 -5.88 3.94
CA LYS A 107 21.17 -6.54 3.19
C LYS A 107 20.70 -7.80 2.47
N GLY A 108 21.47 -8.26 1.48
CA GLY A 108 21.19 -9.49 0.74
C GLY A 108 21.42 -10.76 1.58
N GLY A 109 20.80 -11.86 1.16
CA GLY A 109 21.02 -13.18 1.72
C GLY A 109 20.32 -13.48 3.06
N VAL A 110 19.43 -12.60 3.54
CA VAL A 110 18.68 -12.79 4.80
C VAL A 110 17.40 -13.62 4.65
N GLY A 111 17.07 -14.05 3.44
CA GLY A 111 15.87 -14.85 3.18
C GLY A 111 14.63 -14.02 2.78
N LYS A 112 14.77 -12.76 2.36
CA LYS A 112 13.68 -11.86 1.95
C LYS A 112 12.73 -12.54 0.95
N SER A 113 13.24 -12.97 -0.20
CA SER A 113 12.43 -13.61 -1.26
C SER A 113 11.81 -14.92 -0.82
N THR A 114 12.50 -15.69 0.04
CA THR A 114 11.94 -16.91 0.66
C THR A 114 10.74 -16.57 1.55
N ILE A 115 10.82 -15.50 2.34
CA ILE A 115 9.68 -15.03 3.14
C ILE A 115 8.55 -14.55 2.24
N THR A 116 8.84 -13.80 1.18
CA THR A 116 7.84 -13.33 0.20
C THR A 116 7.08 -14.51 -0.42
N ALA A 117 7.80 -15.50 -0.92
CA ALA A 117 7.20 -16.68 -1.55
C ALA A 117 6.33 -17.49 -0.58
N ASN A 118 6.83 -17.75 0.65
CA ASN A 118 6.09 -18.49 1.66
C ASN A 118 4.85 -17.71 2.17
N LEU A 119 4.96 -16.40 2.34
CA LEU A 119 3.84 -15.55 2.72
C LEU A 119 2.75 -15.58 1.65
N ALA A 120 3.13 -15.43 0.37
CA ALA A 120 2.19 -15.52 -0.74
C ALA A 120 1.51 -16.88 -0.81
N GLY A 121 2.27 -17.97 -0.70
CA GLY A 121 1.72 -19.34 -0.67
C GLY A 121 0.79 -19.57 0.52
N GLY A 122 1.16 -19.07 1.70
CA GLY A 122 0.34 -19.15 2.91
C GLY A 122 -0.99 -18.40 2.77
N LEU A 123 -0.97 -17.19 2.24
CA LEU A 123 -2.15 -16.38 1.97
C LEU A 123 -3.05 -17.02 0.90
N ALA A 124 -2.49 -17.51 -0.21
CA ALA A 124 -3.23 -18.20 -1.25
C ALA A 124 -3.89 -19.49 -0.71
N LYS A 125 -3.16 -20.26 0.11
CA LYS A 125 -3.71 -21.45 0.79
C LYS A 125 -4.84 -21.11 1.77
N ALA A 126 -4.82 -19.92 2.35
CA ALA A 126 -5.90 -19.41 3.21
C ALA A 126 -7.12 -18.88 2.41
N GLY A 127 -7.08 -18.92 1.08
CA GLY A 127 -8.18 -18.54 0.20
C GLY A 127 -8.15 -17.08 -0.29
N PHE A 128 -7.08 -16.33 -0.02
CA PHE A 128 -6.92 -14.96 -0.50
C PHE A 128 -6.44 -14.92 -1.96
N LYS A 129 -6.88 -13.91 -2.71
CA LYS A 129 -6.36 -13.58 -4.04
C LYS A 129 -5.03 -12.85 -3.88
N VAL A 130 -3.94 -13.42 -4.36
CA VAL A 130 -2.59 -12.91 -4.12
C VAL A 130 -1.85 -12.63 -5.42
N GLY A 131 -1.11 -11.51 -5.45
CA GLY A 131 -0.14 -11.18 -6.47
C GLY A 131 1.25 -10.97 -5.88
N ILE A 132 2.28 -11.17 -6.69
CA ILE A 132 3.68 -10.88 -6.37
C ILE A 132 4.28 -10.01 -7.47
N VAL A 133 4.92 -8.92 -7.06
CA VAL A 133 5.87 -8.16 -7.89
C VAL A 133 7.28 -8.45 -7.39
N ASP A 134 8.08 -9.12 -8.20
CA ASP A 134 9.51 -9.31 -7.93
C ASP A 134 10.28 -8.16 -8.57
N ALA A 135 10.63 -7.21 -7.72
CA ALA A 135 11.34 -5.98 -8.08
C ALA A 135 12.86 -6.07 -7.86
N ASP A 136 13.39 -7.25 -7.51
CA ASP A 136 14.82 -7.44 -7.30
C ASP A 136 15.56 -7.55 -8.65
N ILE A 137 16.01 -6.40 -9.15
CA ILE A 137 16.71 -6.29 -10.44
C ILE A 137 18.09 -6.98 -10.46
N TYR A 138 18.67 -7.24 -9.29
CA TYR A 138 20.00 -7.85 -9.18
C TYR A 138 19.95 -9.37 -9.07
N GLY A 139 18.82 -9.91 -8.61
CA GLY A 139 18.67 -11.34 -8.42
C GLY A 139 17.19 -11.76 -8.40
N PRO A 140 16.45 -11.57 -9.51
CA PRO A 140 15.06 -11.96 -9.57
C PRO A 140 14.91 -13.45 -9.30
N SER A 141 14.20 -13.82 -8.27
CA SER A 141 14.13 -15.19 -7.78
C SER A 141 12.75 -15.83 -7.87
N MET A 142 11.70 -15.03 -8.01
CA MET A 142 10.32 -15.55 -8.04
C MET A 142 10.05 -16.50 -9.20
N PRO A 143 10.59 -16.30 -10.44
CA PRO A 143 10.41 -17.27 -11.50
C PRO A 143 10.91 -18.67 -11.14
N THR A 144 12.04 -18.76 -10.42
CA THR A 144 12.61 -20.04 -9.98
C THR A 144 11.81 -20.62 -8.82
N MET A 145 11.42 -19.79 -7.85
CA MET A 145 10.69 -20.26 -6.65
C MET A 145 9.28 -20.76 -6.95
N PHE A 146 8.68 -20.28 -8.03
CA PHE A 146 7.33 -20.65 -8.47
C PHE A 146 7.31 -21.54 -9.71
N ASP A 147 8.47 -22.09 -10.12
CA ASP A 147 8.61 -23.02 -11.24
C ASP A 147 8.06 -22.47 -12.58
N VAL A 148 8.30 -21.18 -12.83
CA VAL A 148 7.84 -20.45 -14.01
C VAL A 148 8.98 -19.75 -14.77
N VAL A 149 10.18 -20.28 -14.69
CA VAL A 149 11.39 -19.71 -15.34
C VAL A 149 11.23 -19.58 -16.87
N ASN A 150 10.53 -20.53 -17.47
CA ASN A 150 10.30 -20.58 -18.92
C ASN A 150 9.01 -19.86 -19.34
N ASP A 151 8.17 -19.46 -18.41
CA ASP A 151 6.94 -18.74 -18.71
C ASP A 151 7.22 -17.26 -18.97
N ARG A 152 6.33 -16.62 -19.68
CA ARG A 152 6.40 -15.18 -19.97
C ARG A 152 5.04 -14.54 -19.78
N PRO A 153 4.99 -13.31 -19.26
CA PRO A 153 3.78 -12.52 -19.28
C PRO A 153 3.26 -12.36 -20.70
N THR A 154 1.96 -12.43 -20.86
CA THR A 154 1.30 -12.19 -22.15
C THR A 154 0.66 -10.80 -22.17
N MET A 155 0.18 -10.37 -23.34
CA MET A 155 -0.57 -9.12 -23.44
C MET A 155 -2.06 -9.46 -23.54
N LEU A 156 -2.88 -8.71 -22.80
CA LEU A 156 -4.33 -8.73 -22.90
C LEU A 156 -4.81 -7.37 -23.42
N ASP A 157 -5.86 -7.38 -24.22
CA ASP A 157 -6.59 -6.16 -24.56
C ASP A 157 -7.75 -6.00 -23.55
N ILE A 158 -7.72 -4.94 -22.79
CA ILE A 158 -8.76 -4.59 -21.82
C ILE A 158 -9.33 -3.22 -22.24
N ASP A 159 -10.55 -3.23 -22.72
CA ASP A 159 -11.27 -2.04 -23.19
C ASP A 159 -10.50 -1.23 -24.27
N GLY A 160 -9.75 -1.90 -25.14
CA GLY A 160 -8.92 -1.29 -26.18
C GLY A 160 -7.53 -0.85 -25.71
N GLU A 161 -7.16 -1.11 -24.46
CA GLU A 161 -5.82 -0.84 -23.94
C GLU A 161 -5.03 -2.13 -23.74
N PRO A 162 -3.78 -2.21 -24.26
CA PRO A 162 -2.93 -3.36 -24.03
C PRO A 162 -2.42 -3.37 -22.58
N LYS A 163 -2.70 -4.44 -21.85
CA LYS A 163 -2.26 -4.67 -20.47
C LYS A 163 -1.39 -5.93 -20.37
N ILE A 164 -0.40 -5.90 -19.51
CA ILE A 164 0.45 -7.04 -19.19
C ILE A 164 -0.36 -8.03 -18.34
N ASN A 165 -0.51 -9.27 -18.82
CA ASN A 165 -1.12 -10.35 -18.05
C ASN A 165 -0.05 -11.05 -17.22
N PRO A 166 -0.09 -10.99 -15.88
CA PRO A 166 0.86 -11.69 -15.03
C PRO A 166 0.86 -13.20 -15.25
N VAL A 167 2.00 -13.83 -15.04
CA VAL A 167 2.11 -15.29 -15.02
C VAL A 167 1.34 -15.83 -13.82
N LEU A 168 0.59 -16.91 -14.01
CA LEU A 168 -0.18 -17.56 -12.94
C LEU A 168 0.53 -18.85 -12.52
N SER A 169 0.90 -18.95 -11.24
CA SER A 169 1.44 -20.18 -10.65
C SER A 169 0.86 -20.40 -9.25
N TYR A 170 0.45 -21.62 -8.93
CA TYR A 170 -0.18 -21.99 -7.65
C TYR A 170 -1.34 -21.07 -7.23
N GLY A 171 -2.08 -20.51 -8.21
CA GLY A 171 -3.17 -19.54 -7.96
C GLY A 171 -2.70 -18.13 -7.62
N ILE A 172 -1.40 -17.83 -7.74
CA ILE A 172 -0.78 -16.53 -7.45
C ILE A 172 -0.41 -15.87 -8.77
N LYS A 173 -0.77 -14.60 -8.96
CA LYS A 173 -0.34 -13.78 -10.09
C LYS A 173 1.08 -13.27 -9.85
N ILE A 174 2.00 -13.46 -10.80
CA ILE A 174 3.41 -13.14 -10.63
C ILE A 174 3.89 -12.28 -11.81
N LEU A 175 4.49 -11.14 -11.49
CA LEU A 175 5.35 -10.38 -12.39
C LEU A 175 6.73 -10.24 -11.75
N SER A 176 7.75 -10.67 -12.49
CA SER A 176 9.15 -10.50 -12.10
C SER A 176 9.87 -9.68 -13.16
N ILE A 177 10.74 -8.80 -12.71
CA ILE A 177 11.67 -8.11 -13.62
C ILE A 177 12.51 -9.12 -14.43
N GLY A 178 12.71 -10.33 -13.88
CA GLY A 178 13.39 -11.43 -14.53
C GLY A 178 12.69 -11.96 -15.79
N PHE A 179 11.38 -11.74 -15.94
CA PHE A 179 10.67 -12.14 -17.18
C PHE A 179 11.00 -11.25 -18.38
N PHE A 180 11.53 -10.06 -18.13
CA PHE A 180 11.89 -9.07 -19.16
C PHE A 180 13.37 -9.07 -19.49
N THR A 181 14.14 -9.99 -18.89
CA THR A 181 15.56 -10.20 -19.19
C THR A 181 15.73 -11.49 -19.98
N GLU A 182 16.55 -11.47 -21.03
CA GLU A 182 16.99 -12.70 -21.69
C GLU A 182 17.99 -13.42 -20.77
N GLN A 183 17.84 -14.73 -20.59
CA GLN A 183 18.67 -15.54 -19.69
C GLN A 183 20.18 -15.50 -20.04
N ASP A 184 20.52 -15.23 -21.30
CA ASP A 184 21.89 -15.25 -21.80
C ASP A 184 22.51 -13.86 -22.00
N ASN A 185 21.74 -12.80 -21.86
CA ASN A 185 22.24 -11.43 -22.00
C ASN A 185 22.18 -10.72 -20.64
N ALA A 186 23.34 -10.35 -20.10
CA ALA A 186 23.44 -9.45 -18.96
C ALA A 186 22.87 -8.07 -19.33
N VAL A 187 21.57 -7.90 -19.17
CA VAL A 187 20.96 -6.58 -19.30
C VAL A 187 21.47 -5.72 -18.15
N VAL A 188 22.32 -4.76 -18.48
CA VAL A 188 22.75 -3.76 -17.50
C VAL A 188 21.58 -2.82 -17.25
N TRP A 189 20.79 -3.11 -16.22
CA TRP A 189 19.75 -2.22 -15.75
C TRP A 189 20.36 -0.91 -15.25
N ARG A 190 20.21 0.15 -16.03
CA ARG A 190 20.54 1.50 -15.55
C ARG A 190 19.35 2.00 -14.72
N GLY A 191 19.62 2.69 -13.61
CA GLY A 191 18.60 3.12 -12.64
C GLY A 191 17.29 3.64 -13.26
N PRO A 192 17.31 4.60 -14.22
CA PRO A 192 16.09 5.10 -14.84
C PRO A 192 15.29 4.05 -15.64
N MET A 193 15.97 3.10 -16.28
CA MET A 193 15.30 2.01 -17.03
C MET A 193 14.62 1.04 -16.07
N ALA A 194 15.30 0.67 -15.00
CA ALA A 194 14.76 -0.21 -13.96
C ALA A 194 13.52 0.42 -13.30
N SER A 195 13.60 1.69 -12.90
CA SER A 195 12.47 2.41 -12.30
C SER A 195 11.27 2.48 -13.26
N LYS A 196 11.49 2.71 -14.55
CA LYS A 196 10.43 2.73 -15.54
C LYS A 196 9.78 1.36 -15.69
N ALA A 197 10.56 0.28 -15.84
CA ALA A 197 10.05 -1.09 -15.97
C ALA A 197 9.24 -1.48 -14.71
N LEU A 198 9.75 -1.18 -13.52
CA LEU A 198 9.03 -1.42 -12.28
C LEU A 198 7.72 -0.64 -12.22
N THR A 199 7.70 0.64 -12.60
CA THR A 199 6.46 1.43 -12.66
C THR A 199 5.44 0.77 -13.58
N GLN A 200 5.85 0.31 -14.77
CA GLN A 200 4.98 -0.39 -15.71
C GLN A 200 4.41 -1.70 -15.15
N MET A 201 5.13 -2.42 -14.32
CA MET A 201 4.61 -3.63 -13.64
C MET A 201 3.44 -3.31 -12.71
N PHE A 202 3.32 -2.08 -12.22
CA PHE A 202 2.19 -1.64 -11.40
C PHE A 202 1.08 -0.98 -12.21
N THR A 203 1.41 -0.18 -13.23
CA THR A 203 0.43 0.64 -13.98
C THR A 203 -0.15 -0.07 -15.18
N ASP A 204 0.67 -0.87 -15.86
CA ASP A 204 0.32 -1.47 -17.16
C ASP A 204 -0.07 -2.94 -17.03
N ALA A 205 0.04 -3.53 -15.83
CA ALA A 205 -0.35 -4.91 -15.57
C ALA A 205 -1.82 -5.04 -15.16
N HIS A 206 -2.48 -6.08 -15.68
CA HIS A 206 -3.83 -6.45 -15.29
C HIS A 206 -3.81 -7.31 -14.03
N TRP A 207 -3.72 -6.66 -12.89
CA TRP A 207 -3.79 -7.35 -11.60
C TRP A 207 -5.20 -7.83 -11.27
N GLY A 208 -6.24 -7.05 -11.64
CA GLY A 208 -7.64 -7.29 -11.25
C GLY A 208 -7.80 -7.23 -9.73
N GLU A 209 -8.89 -7.80 -9.24
CA GLU A 209 -9.13 -7.85 -7.80
C GLU A 209 -8.13 -8.74 -7.07
N LEU A 210 -7.36 -8.15 -6.16
CA LEU A 210 -6.45 -8.86 -5.25
C LEU A 210 -6.73 -8.46 -3.80
N ASP A 211 -6.65 -9.45 -2.89
CA ASP A 211 -6.63 -9.18 -1.46
C ASP A 211 -5.26 -8.68 -1.00
N TYR A 212 -4.18 -9.23 -1.59
CA TYR A 212 -2.81 -8.86 -1.28
C TYR A 212 -1.95 -8.79 -2.54
N LEU A 213 -1.17 -7.70 -2.66
CA LEU A 213 -0.04 -7.61 -3.59
C LEU A 213 1.24 -7.48 -2.78
N LEU A 214 2.10 -8.48 -2.86
CA LEU A 214 3.39 -8.51 -2.19
C LEU A 214 4.47 -8.00 -3.15
N ILE A 215 5.32 -7.10 -2.67
CA ILE A 215 6.40 -6.52 -3.47
C ILE A 215 7.73 -6.98 -2.87
N ASP A 216 8.42 -7.86 -3.57
CA ASP A 216 9.78 -8.30 -3.20
C ASP A 216 10.79 -7.25 -3.67
N LEU A 217 11.26 -6.40 -2.75
CA LEU A 217 12.16 -5.30 -3.04
C LEU A 217 13.61 -5.78 -3.22
N PRO A 218 14.47 -5.08 -3.97
CA PRO A 218 15.90 -5.36 -3.93
C PRO A 218 16.46 -5.20 -2.52
N PRO A 219 17.59 -5.80 -2.16
CA PRO A 219 18.22 -5.58 -0.85
C PRO A 219 18.82 -4.17 -0.74
N GLY A 220 18.86 -3.65 0.48
CA GLY A 220 19.43 -2.33 0.77
C GLY A 220 18.39 -1.21 0.84
N THR A 221 18.85 0.05 0.75
CA THR A 221 18.07 1.29 0.96
C THR A 221 18.27 2.30 -0.18
N GLY A 222 18.46 1.81 -1.39
CA GLY A 222 18.82 2.64 -2.55
C GLY A 222 17.64 3.39 -3.18
N ASP A 223 17.94 4.17 -4.22
CA ASP A 223 17.00 5.04 -4.94
C ASP A 223 15.77 4.28 -5.50
N ILE A 224 15.90 3.00 -5.78
CA ILE A 224 14.81 2.15 -6.27
C ILE A 224 13.74 1.99 -5.21
N HIS A 225 14.10 1.79 -3.93
CA HIS A 225 13.15 1.73 -2.83
C HIS A 225 12.37 3.02 -2.71
N LEU A 226 13.08 4.15 -2.69
CA LEU A 226 12.47 5.47 -2.59
C LEU A 226 11.52 5.74 -3.75
N SER A 227 11.92 5.41 -4.98
CA SER A 227 11.09 5.55 -6.18
C SER A 227 9.82 4.70 -6.09
N LEU A 228 9.92 3.45 -5.63
CA LEU A 228 8.77 2.55 -5.47
C LEU A 228 7.80 3.04 -4.40
N VAL A 229 8.29 3.43 -3.22
CA VAL A 229 7.47 3.95 -2.13
C VAL A 229 6.75 5.25 -2.51
N GLN A 230 7.37 6.07 -3.36
CA GLN A 230 6.73 7.30 -3.87
C GLN A 230 5.67 7.02 -4.94
N THR A 231 5.81 5.93 -5.68
CA THR A 231 4.92 5.59 -6.80
C THR A 231 3.76 4.71 -6.36
N VAL A 232 4.02 3.72 -5.49
CA VAL A 232 3.04 2.71 -5.09
C VAL A 232 2.50 3.03 -3.70
N PRO A 233 1.18 3.09 -3.52
CA PRO A 233 0.55 3.39 -2.23
C PRO A 233 0.60 2.18 -1.28
N LEU A 234 1.74 1.99 -0.62
CA LEU A 234 1.94 0.87 0.32
C LEU A 234 1.03 0.97 1.54
N ASP A 235 0.49 -0.16 1.97
CA ASP A 235 -0.26 -0.31 3.21
C ASP A 235 0.63 -0.69 4.39
N GLY A 236 1.78 -1.29 4.11
CA GLY A 236 2.75 -1.69 5.11
C GLY A 236 4.01 -2.28 4.51
N ALA A 237 4.97 -2.56 5.37
CA ALA A 237 6.22 -3.22 4.99
C ALA A 237 6.58 -4.30 6.01
N VAL A 238 7.15 -5.40 5.51
CA VAL A 238 7.77 -6.46 6.30
C VAL A 238 9.28 -6.33 6.13
N ILE A 239 9.99 -6.07 7.21
CA ILE A 239 11.45 -5.99 7.20
C ILE A 239 12.04 -7.33 7.61
N VAL A 240 12.76 -7.95 6.69
CA VAL A 240 13.44 -9.23 6.91
C VAL A 240 14.90 -8.98 7.30
N SER A 241 15.32 -9.49 8.44
CA SER A 241 16.68 -9.36 8.93
C SER A 241 17.12 -10.64 9.65
N THR A 242 18.41 -10.75 9.91
CA THR A 242 19.01 -11.76 10.78
C THR A 242 19.38 -11.12 12.11
N PRO A 243 19.57 -11.90 13.21
CA PRO A 243 19.78 -11.34 14.54
C PRO A 243 21.17 -10.72 14.78
N GLN A 244 22.05 -10.73 13.78
CA GLN A 244 23.37 -10.09 13.90
C GLN A 244 23.24 -8.57 13.98
N GLU A 245 24.00 -7.93 14.87
CA GLU A 245 23.93 -6.48 15.10
C GLU A 245 24.16 -5.65 13.83
N VAL A 246 25.05 -6.08 12.95
CA VAL A 246 25.29 -5.39 11.66
C VAL A 246 24.05 -5.41 10.78
N ALA A 247 23.36 -6.56 10.67
CA ALA A 247 22.15 -6.68 9.89
C ALA A 247 20.98 -5.86 10.48
N LEU A 248 20.88 -5.84 11.81
CA LEU A 248 19.90 -5.01 12.51
C LEU A 248 20.19 -3.51 12.39
N ALA A 249 21.46 -3.11 12.36
CA ALA A 249 21.85 -1.73 12.15
C ALA A 249 21.45 -1.25 10.74
N ASP A 250 21.64 -2.09 9.72
CA ASP A 250 21.21 -1.79 8.35
C ASP A 250 19.69 -1.70 8.25
N ALA A 251 18.96 -2.66 8.85
CA ALA A 251 17.50 -2.67 8.84
C ALA A 251 16.86 -1.47 9.59
N ARG A 252 17.58 -0.88 10.55
CA ARG A 252 17.11 0.32 11.28
C ARG A 252 17.34 1.63 10.52
N ARG A 253 18.23 1.63 9.51
CA ARG A 253 18.55 2.81 8.69
C ARG A 253 17.71 2.91 7.43
N GLY A 254 17.15 1.81 6.97
CA GLY A 254 16.22 1.73 5.83
C GLY A 254 14.78 1.86 6.27
#